data_45b058a16ee328d242afb477a43d81b3
#
_entry.id   45b058a16ee328d242afb477a43d81b3
#
_cell.length_a   1.000
_cell.length_b   1.000
_cell.length_c   1.000
_cell.angle_alpha   90.00
_cell.angle_beta   90.00
_cell.angle_gamma   90.00
#
_symmetry.space_group_name_H-M   'P 1'
#
loop_
_entity.id
_entity.type
_entity.pdbx_description
1 polymer ?
#
loop_
_entity_poly.entity_id
_entity_poly.type
_entity_poly.pdbx_seq_one_letter_code
_entity_poly.pdbx_strand_id
1 'polypeptide(L)'
;MDYQEIVKKNGKRIVFCNFEELLTEAYGVKSMKEVESFRKPNGEFICHCPFCKKEGHTKHKLYIKPDMTVGHCFVCCRAFVHDNNEVDTDYRVPKFEAFQGSQWAPVPLTDPEWSLDRFEYEFDDYSERGYQYLINRNPFLKDLWQPLGFKFWNDNIVMPFWYHDKIMYYQIRFTGKSKIRYFFPPISAKMPYIIENGDNKQFIVCEGVYDAIACLIQGPQYTPMAVLGSHISDYQLYFLREYVPQKILVYMDDTEKSKGVADKIRSVLDYCQVGIIPSDGTDPEENMMDRLRKGYNLQWIK
;
A
#
# COMPACT_ATOMS: atom_id res chain seq x y z
N MET A 1 12.18 -19.73 -25.30
CA MET A 1 11.06 -18.77 -25.20
C MET A 1 11.38 -17.53 -25.99
N ASP A 2 10.49 -17.12 -26.87
CA ASP A 2 10.59 -15.88 -27.63
C ASP A 2 9.81 -14.78 -26.89
N TYR A 3 10.41 -13.62 -26.73
CA TYR A 3 9.70 -12.45 -26.24
C TYR A 3 9.98 -11.23 -27.11
N GLN A 4 8.95 -10.44 -27.29
CA GLN A 4 9.05 -9.14 -27.93
C GLN A 4 9.03 -8.05 -26.82
N GLU A 5 10.10 -7.27 -26.69
CA GLU A 5 10.15 -6.13 -25.78
C GLU A 5 9.92 -4.83 -26.54
N ILE A 6 8.99 -4.01 -26.05
CA ILE A 6 8.71 -2.67 -26.56
C ILE A 6 9.04 -1.66 -25.46
N VAL A 7 9.81 -0.64 -25.81
CA VAL A 7 10.08 0.50 -24.94
C VAL A 7 9.22 1.68 -25.37
N LYS A 8 8.27 2.09 -24.53
CA LYS A 8 7.41 3.26 -24.80
C LYS A 8 8.20 4.57 -24.64
N LYS A 9 7.71 5.67 -25.23
CA LYS A 9 8.33 7.01 -25.17
C LYS A 9 8.60 7.50 -23.74
N ASN A 10 7.83 7.02 -22.73
CA ASN A 10 8.01 7.34 -21.32
C ASN A 10 8.98 6.39 -20.59
N GLY A 11 9.76 5.58 -21.30
CA GLY A 11 10.73 4.64 -20.76
C GLY A 11 10.12 3.33 -20.22
N LYS A 12 8.80 3.17 -20.21
CA LYS A 12 8.15 1.94 -19.74
C LYS A 12 8.44 0.78 -20.70
N ARG A 13 8.88 -0.35 -20.14
CA ARG A 13 9.20 -1.57 -20.90
C ARG A 13 8.05 -2.55 -20.80
N ILE A 14 7.54 -3.00 -21.94
CA ILE A 14 6.47 -3.99 -22.05
C ILE A 14 7.01 -5.21 -22.78
N VAL A 15 6.82 -6.39 -22.20
CA VAL A 15 7.26 -7.67 -22.73
C VAL A 15 6.02 -8.47 -23.14
N PHE A 16 5.95 -8.86 -24.40
CA PHE A 16 4.96 -9.78 -24.92
C PHE A 16 5.55 -11.18 -24.91
N CYS A 17 4.85 -12.14 -24.31
CA CYS A 17 5.31 -13.51 -24.20
C CYS A 17 4.15 -14.47 -23.95
N ASN A 18 4.34 -15.73 -24.29
CA ASN A 18 3.43 -16.80 -23.92
C ASN A 18 3.63 -17.13 -22.43
N PHE A 19 2.61 -16.91 -21.59
CA PHE A 19 2.70 -17.15 -20.16
C PHE A 19 2.76 -18.64 -19.80
N GLU A 20 2.21 -19.52 -20.61
CA GLU A 20 2.33 -20.97 -20.39
C GLU A 20 3.77 -21.43 -20.55
N GLU A 21 4.45 -20.97 -21.61
CA GLU A 21 5.87 -21.26 -21.82
C GLU A 21 6.73 -20.60 -20.73
N LEU A 22 6.44 -19.36 -20.37
CA LEU A 22 7.15 -18.64 -19.33
C LEU A 22 7.08 -19.35 -17.99
N LEU A 23 5.90 -19.80 -17.58
CA LEU A 23 5.70 -20.47 -16.31
C LEU A 23 6.30 -21.88 -16.29
N THR A 24 6.12 -22.66 -17.36
CA THR A 24 6.73 -24.01 -17.47
C THR A 24 8.26 -23.93 -17.40
N GLU A 25 8.88 -22.99 -18.10
CA GLU A 25 10.32 -22.75 -18.01
C GLU A 25 10.75 -22.26 -16.62
N ALA A 26 10.00 -21.29 -16.04
CA ALA A 26 10.33 -20.69 -14.75
C ALA A 26 10.29 -21.71 -13.59
N TYR A 27 9.34 -22.65 -13.63
CA TYR A 27 9.20 -23.69 -12.61
C TYR A 27 9.92 -25.00 -12.97
N GLY A 28 10.46 -25.13 -14.19
CA GLY A 28 11.18 -26.31 -14.65
C GLY A 28 10.27 -27.55 -14.83
N VAL A 29 9.02 -27.33 -15.19
CA VAL A 29 8.00 -28.36 -15.38
C VAL A 29 7.61 -28.52 -16.86
N LYS A 30 6.91 -29.61 -17.19
CA LYS A 30 6.64 -29.99 -18.60
C LYS A 30 5.23 -29.59 -19.07
N SER A 31 4.34 -29.21 -18.14
CA SER A 31 2.94 -28.97 -18.48
C SER A 31 2.30 -27.91 -17.57
N MET A 32 1.28 -27.24 -18.07
CA MET A 32 0.46 -26.31 -17.29
C MET A 32 -0.27 -26.99 -16.12
N LYS A 33 -0.59 -28.31 -16.24
CA LYS A 33 -1.16 -29.07 -15.13
C LYS A 33 -0.21 -29.10 -13.91
N GLU A 34 1.08 -29.22 -14.16
CA GLU A 34 2.11 -29.17 -13.11
C GLU A 34 2.30 -27.74 -12.60
N VAL A 35 2.23 -26.73 -13.48
CA VAL A 35 2.29 -25.30 -13.11
C VAL A 35 1.18 -24.93 -12.12
N GLU A 36 -0.02 -25.46 -12.27
CA GLU A 36 -1.15 -25.18 -11.38
C GLU A 36 -0.86 -25.51 -9.90
N SER A 37 0.03 -26.47 -9.62
CA SER A 37 0.45 -26.76 -8.24
C SER A 37 1.24 -25.62 -7.57
N PHE A 38 1.76 -24.69 -8.35
CA PHE A 38 2.49 -23.50 -7.86
C PHE A 38 1.60 -22.25 -7.74
N ARG A 39 0.33 -22.35 -8.13
CA ARG A 39 -0.63 -21.24 -7.99
C ARG A 39 -0.80 -20.86 -6.52
N LYS A 40 -0.73 -19.60 -6.22
CA LYS A 40 -0.95 -19.08 -4.87
C LYS A 40 -2.44 -19.13 -4.49
N PRO A 41 -2.79 -19.08 -3.19
CA PRO A 41 -4.19 -19.08 -2.74
C PRO A 41 -5.06 -17.99 -3.36
N ASN A 42 -4.46 -16.82 -3.68
CA ASN A 42 -5.13 -15.71 -4.37
C ASN A 42 -5.21 -15.90 -5.91
N GLY A 43 -4.81 -17.06 -6.42
CA GLY A 43 -4.84 -17.39 -7.84
C GLY A 43 -3.64 -16.89 -8.65
N GLU A 44 -2.75 -16.09 -8.10
CA GLU A 44 -1.57 -15.55 -8.80
C GLU A 44 -0.45 -16.59 -8.94
N PHE A 45 0.41 -16.39 -9.94
CA PHE A 45 1.70 -17.06 -10.01
C PHE A 45 2.82 -16.10 -9.64
N ILE A 46 3.84 -16.59 -8.93
CA ILE A 46 5.03 -15.81 -8.55
C ILE A 46 6.28 -16.58 -8.97
N CYS A 47 6.97 -16.11 -9.99
CA CYS A 47 8.14 -16.80 -10.53
C CYS A 47 9.34 -15.86 -10.72
N HIS A 48 10.46 -16.40 -11.15
CA HIS A 48 11.62 -15.62 -11.55
C HIS A 48 11.33 -14.83 -12.83
N CYS A 49 11.62 -13.56 -12.83
CA CYS A 49 11.63 -12.77 -14.05
C CYS A 49 12.81 -13.22 -14.94
N PRO A 50 12.59 -13.56 -16.21
CA PRO A 50 13.64 -14.05 -17.10
C PRO A 50 14.76 -13.02 -17.32
N PHE A 51 14.43 -11.73 -17.29
CA PHE A 51 15.42 -10.64 -17.43
C PHE A 51 16.25 -10.49 -16.15
N CYS A 52 15.62 -10.47 -14.98
CA CYS A 52 16.35 -10.36 -13.71
C CYS A 52 17.21 -11.58 -13.41
N LYS A 53 16.77 -12.78 -13.83
CA LYS A 53 17.55 -14.03 -13.68
C LYS A 53 18.88 -13.95 -14.44
N LYS A 54 18.87 -13.39 -15.66
CA LYS A 54 20.08 -13.15 -16.46
C LYS A 54 21.03 -12.15 -15.80
N GLU A 55 20.50 -11.22 -14.99
CA GLU A 55 21.27 -10.22 -14.25
C GLU A 55 21.70 -10.70 -12.85
N GLY A 56 21.50 -11.99 -12.52
CA GLY A 56 21.95 -12.60 -11.26
C GLY A 56 21.00 -12.41 -10.07
N HIS A 57 19.83 -11.86 -10.25
CA HIS A 57 18.84 -11.76 -9.18
C HIS A 57 18.20 -13.11 -8.85
N THR A 58 18.23 -13.54 -7.60
CA THR A 58 17.79 -14.85 -7.14
C THR A 58 16.35 -14.86 -6.57
N LYS A 59 15.73 -13.71 -6.37
CA LYS A 59 14.39 -13.61 -5.77
C LYS A 59 13.29 -13.71 -6.83
N HIS A 60 12.25 -14.51 -6.53
CA HIS A 60 11.01 -14.53 -7.33
C HIS A 60 10.31 -13.17 -7.21
N LYS A 61 10.17 -12.44 -8.31
CA LYS A 61 9.62 -11.09 -8.30
C LYS A 61 8.72 -10.76 -9.50
N LEU A 62 8.49 -11.73 -10.39
CA LEU A 62 7.49 -11.63 -11.45
C LEU A 62 6.18 -12.21 -10.92
N TYR A 63 5.17 -11.36 -10.83
CA TYR A 63 3.80 -11.69 -10.46
C TYR A 63 2.95 -11.72 -11.71
N ILE A 64 2.18 -12.77 -11.92
CA ILE A 64 1.27 -12.96 -13.05
C ILE A 64 -0.13 -13.11 -12.48
N LYS A 65 -1.09 -12.37 -13.04
CA LYS A 65 -2.49 -12.41 -12.60
C LYS A 65 -3.13 -13.79 -12.77
N PRO A 66 -4.21 -14.10 -12.00
CA PRO A 66 -4.90 -15.38 -12.08
C PRO A 66 -5.40 -15.75 -13.47
N ASP A 67 -5.81 -14.77 -14.26
CA ASP A 67 -6.31 -14.90 -15.64
C ASP A 67 -5.18 -15.02 -16.68
N MET A 68 -3.94 -14.93 -16.25
CA MET A 68 -2.74 -14.99 -17.11
C MET A 68 -2.73 -13.96 -18.26
N THR A 69 -3.41 -12.85 -18.10
CA THR A 69 -3.45 -11.78 -19.13
C THR A 69 -2.28 -10.84 -19.02
N VAL A 70 -1.89 -10.50 -17.78
CA VAL A 70 -0.80 -9.56 -17.50
C VAL A 70 0.03 -10.00 -16.30
N GLY A 71 1.30 -9.58 -16.29
CA GLY A 71 2.22 -9.75 -15.18
C GLY A 71 3.09 -8.51 -14.96
N HIS A 72 3.74 -8.42 -13.81
CA HIS A 72 4.65 -7.34 -13.47
C HIS A 72 5.85 -7.83 -12.67
N CYS A 73 7.03 -7.40 -13.05
CA CYS A 73 8.25 -7.65 -12.30
C CYS A 73 8.61 -6.45 -11.43
N PHE A 74 8.60 -6.63 -10.11
CA PHE A 74 8.91 -5.57 -9.14
C PHE A 74 10.41 -5.24 -9.00
N VAL A 75 11.30 -5.95 -9.69
CA VAL A 75 12.74 -5.65 -9.70
C VAL A 75 13.10 -4.79 -10.90
N CYS A 76 12.76 -5.24 -12.12
CA CYS A 76 13.12 -4.50 -13.33
C CYS A 76 11.98 -3.63 -13.89
N CYS A 77 10.86 -3.57 -13.17
CA CYS A 77 9.68 -2.76 -13.52
C CYS A 77 9.11 -3.04 -14.93
N ARG A 78 9.39 -4.21 -15.52
CA ARG A 78 8.80 -4.62 -16.79
C ARG A 78 7.37 -5.09 -16.58
N ALA A 79 6.47 -4.62 -17.45
CA ALA A 79 5.15 -5.21 -17.58
C ALA A 79 5.21 -6.37 -18.57
N PHE A 80 4.52 -7.46 -18.27
CA PHE A 80 4.39 -8.65 -19.13
C PHE A 80 2.94 -8.74 -19.60
N VAL A 81 2.75 -9.07 -20.87
CA VAL A 81 1.43 -9.22 -21.49
C VAL A 81 1.44 -10.52 -22.27
N HIS A 82 0.36 -11.31 -22.18
CA HIS A 82 0.23 -12.53 -22.94
C HIS A 82 0.13 -12.22 -24.44
N ASP A 83 0.90 -12.92 -25.28
CA ASP A 83 1.02 -12.67 -26.71
C ASP A 83 -0.25 -12.96 -27.52
N ASN A 84 -1.16 -13.81 -27.00
CA ASN A 84 -2.48 -14.08 -27.59
C ASN A 84 -3.51 -12.95 -27.35
N ASN A 85 -3.19 -11.99 -26.52
CA ASN A 85 -4.02 -10.78 -26.45
C ASN A 85 -3.65 -9.92 -27.65
N GLU A 86 -4.59 -9.72 -28.58
CA GLU A 86 -4.52 -8.61 -29.53
C GLU A 86 -4.39 -7.35 -28.70
N VAL A 87 -3.16 -6.96 -28.45
CA VAL A 87 -2.89 -5.70 -27.78
C VAL A 87 -3.21 -4.65 -28.82
N ASP A 88 -4.35 -4.03 -28.66
CA ASP A 88 -4.55 -2.71 -29.17
C ASP A 88 -3.27 -1.92 -28.82
N THR A 89 -2.45 -1.60 -29.82
CA THR A 89 -1.21 -0.86 -29.65
C THR A 89 -1.44 0.51 -29.04
N ASP A 90 -2.68 0.93 -28.95
CA ASP A 90 -3.24 1.99 -28.15
C ASP A 90 -3.62 1.58 -26.71
N TYR A 91 -3.12 0.43 -26.18
CA TYR A 91 -3.25 0.19 -24.74
C TYR A 91 -2.58 1.35 -24.00
N ARG A 92 -3.28 2.44 -24.02
CA ARG A 92 -3.11 3.50 -23.07
C ARG A 92 -3.36 2.84 -21.72
N VAL A 93 -2.30 2.80 -20.90
CA VAL A 93 -2.57 2.79 -19.44
C VAL A 93 -3.78 3.70 -19.30
N PRO A 94 -4.92 3.20 -18.76
CA PRO A 94 -6.12 4.02 -18.74
C PRO A 94 -5.70 5.40 -18.28
N LYS A 95 -5.80 6.39 -19.15
CA LYS A 95 -5.71 7.77 -18.70
C LYS A 95 -6.78 7.86 -17.62
N PHE A 96 -6.50 8.56 -16.56
CA PHE A 96 -7.42 8.80 -15.44
C PHE A 96 -8.86 9.19 -15.87
N GLU A 97 -9.07 9.52 -17.12
CA GLU A 97 -10.37 9.77 -17.75
C GLU A 97 -11.33 8.56 -17.73
N ALA A 98 -10.82 7.32 -17.65
CA ALA A 98 -11.65 6.13 -17.47
C ALA A 98 -12.27 6.01 -16.06
N PHE A 99 -11.84 6.86 -15.14
CA PHE A 99 -12.31 6.90 -13.76
C PHE A 99 -13.44 7.90 -13.51
N GLN A 100 -14.09 8.41 -14.57
CA GLN A 100 -15.26 9.29 -14.47
C GLN A 100 -16.55 8.52 -14.29
N GLY A 101 -16.65 7.74 -13.24
CA GLY A 101 -17.92 7.07 -12.93
C GLY A 101 -17.94 6.56 -11.51
N SER A 102 -19.11 6.51 -10.94
CA SER A 102 -19.48 6.03 -9.60
C SER A 102 -18.99 4.60 -9.24
N GLN A 103 -18.10 4.00 -10.02
CA GLN A 103 -17.57 2.64 -9.84
C GLN A 103 -16.40 2.55 -8.84
N TRP A 104 -15.92 3.67 -8.32
CA TRP A 104 -14.73 3.71 -7.45
C TRP A 104 -15.02 4.14 -6.01
N ALA A 105 -16.29 4.10 -5.62
CA ALA A 105 -16.57 4.14 -4.20
C ALA A 105 -15.74 3.04 -3.50
N PRO A 106 -15.13 3.31 -2.35
CA PRO A 106 -14.45 2.29 -1.59
C PRO A 106 -15.36 1.08 -1.45
N VAL A 107 -14.92 -0.07 -1.96
CA VAL A 107 -15.68 -1.30 -1.81
C VAL A 107 -15.39 -1.84 -0.42
N PRO A 108 -16.39 -1.97 0.45
CA PRO A 108 -16.19 -2.59 1.75
C PRO A 108 -15.62 -3.99 1.59
N LEU A 109 -14.85 -4.42 2.59
CA LEU A 109 -14.34 -5.78 2.66
C LEU A 109 -15.53 -6.75 2.76
N THR A 110 -15.77 -7.53 1.70
CA THR A 110 -16.94 -8.42 1.59
C THR A 110 -16.59 -9.90 1.72
N ASP A 111 -15.31 -10.24 1.87
CA ASP A 111 -14.87 -11.62 2.09
C ASP A 111 -15.49 -12.14 3.41
N PRO A 112 -16.28 -13.25 3.39
CA PRO A 112 -16.94 -13.77 4.60
C PRO A 112 -15.95 -14.13 5.71
N GLU A 113 -14.75 -14.58 5.39
CA GLU A 113 -13.71 -14.91 6.38
C GLU A 113 -13.13 -13.65 7.04
N TRP A 114 -13.12 -12.52 6.32
CA TRP A 114 -12.50 -11.27 6.76
C TRP A 114 -13.47 -10.08 6.69
N SER A 115 -14.77 -10.35 6.78
CA SER A 115 -15.81 -9.32 6.65
C SER A 115 -15.69 -8.24 7.74
N LEU A 116 -16.28 -7.09 7.47
CA LEU A 116 -16.35 -6.00 8.45
C LEU A 116 -17.24 -6.35 9.65
N ASP A 117 -18.16 -7.32 9.50
CA ASP A 117 -18.96 -7.82 10.61
C ASP A 117 -18.07 -8.38 11.73
N ARG A 118 -16.95 -9.03 11.39
CA ARG A 118 -15.97 -9.50 12.38
C ARG A 118 -15.39 -8.37 13.21
N PHE A 119 -15.20 -7.20 12.61
CA PHE A 119 -14.69 -6.05 13.33
C PHE A 119 -15.64 -5.63 14.45
N GLU A 120 -16.94 -5.74 14.21
CA GLU A 120 -17.94 -5.33 15.18
C GLU A 120 -18.19 -6.40 16.26
N TYR A 121 -18.24 -7.68 15.86
CA TYR A 121 -18.72 -8.77 16.74
C TYR A 121 -17.63 -9.72 17.25
N GLU A 122 -16.48 -9.80 16.60
CA GLU A 122 -15.43 -10.78 16.95
C GLU A 122 -14.17 -10.15 17.57
N PHE A 123 -13.97 -8.85 17.41
CA PHE A 123 -12.79 -8.19 17.96
C PHE A 123 -13.11 -7.53 19.30
N ASP A 124 -12.22 -7.79 20.26
CA ASP A 124 -12.35 -7.27 21.62
C ASP A 124 -12.09 -5.76 21.67
N ASP A 125 -12.88 -5.04 22.45
CA ASP A 125 -12.66 -3.62 22.72
C ASP A 125 -11.42 -3.37 23.58
N TYR A 126 -10.97 -4.37 24.34
CA TYR A 126 -9.79 -4.28 25.18
C TYR A 126 -9.07 -5.63 25.33
N SER A 127 -7.74 -5.59 25.33
CA SER A 127 -6.84 -6.66 25.72
C SER A 127 -5.70 -6.05 26.52
N GLU A 128 -5.50 -6.48 27.76
CA GLU A 128 -4.41 -5.99 28.61
C GLU A 128 -3.05 -6.17 27.95
N ARG A 129 -2.78 -7.35 27.40
CA ARG A 129 -1.50 -7.65 26.75
C ARG A 129 -1.32 -6.87 25.46
N GLY A 130 -2.38 -6.77 24.64
CA GLY A 130 -2.37 -5.98 23.40
C GLY A 130 -2.18 -4.50 23.70
N TYR A 131 -2.87 -3.98 24.69
CA TYR A 131 -2.73 -2.60 25.15
C TYR A 131 -1.32 -2.28 25.67
N GLN A 132 -0.77 -3.15 26.54
CA GLN A 132 0.59 -2.97 27.05
C GLN A 132 1.64 -2.97 25.92
N TYR A 133 1.47 -3.86 24.95
CA TYR A 133 2.33 -3.83 23.76
C TYR A 133 2.22 -2.49 23.01
N LEU A 134 0.99 -2.00 22.81
CA LEU A 134 0.71 -0.77 22.08
C LEU A 134 1.37 0.44 22.72
N ILE A 135 1.17 0.64 24.03
CA ILE A 135 1.72 1.81 24.76
C ILE A 135 3.22 1.71 25.02
N ASN A 136 3.77 0.51 25.18
CA ASN A 136 5.21 0.32 25.33
C ASN A 136 5.95 0.64 24.01
N ARG A 137 5.34 0.35 22.87
CA ARG A 137 5.87 0.71 21.57
C ARG A 137 5.68 2.20 21.28
N ASN A 138 4.49 2.70 21.47
CA ASN A 138 4.07 4.05 21.11
C ASN A 138 3.32 4.70 22.30
N PRO A 139 4.01 5.28 23.29
CA PRO A 139 3.38 5.88 24.46
C PRO A 139 2.34 6.96 24.15
N PHE A 140 2.47 7.63 23.00
CA PHE A 140 1.52 8.65 22.56
C PHE A 140 0.14 8.07 22.19
N LEU A 141 0.03 6.75 22.01
CA LEU A 141 -1.25 6.10 21.73
C LEU A 141 -2.11 5.87 22.98
N LYS A 142 -1.60 6.13 24.19
CA LYS A 142 -2.30 5.91 25.44
C LYS A 142 -3.72 6.51 25.44
N ASP A 143 -3.86 7.71 24.92
CA ASP A 143 -5.13 8.46 24.90
C ASP A 143 -5.78 8.48 23.50
N LEU A 144 -5.12 7.91 22.47
CA LEU A 144 -5.58 8.00 21.08
C LEU A 144 -6.15 6.69 20.54
N TRP A 145 -5.77 5.54 21.07
CA TRP A 145 -6.14 4.26 20.47
C TRP A 145 -7.67 4.02 20.44
N GLN A 146 -8.39 4.42 21.51
CA GLN A 146 -9.85 4.31 21.55
C GLN A 146 -10.53 5.29 20.58
N PRO A 147 -10.22 6.60 20.57
CA PRO A 147 -10.74 7.53 19.58
C PRO A 147 -10.47 7.11 18.14
N LEU A 148 -9.36 6.42 17.85
CA LEU A 148 -9.04 5.86 16.54
C LEU A 148 -9.79 4.57 16.24
N GLY A 149 -10.57 4.04 17.19
CA GLY A 149 -11.36 2.83 17.02
C GLY A 149 -10.54 1.55 17.00
N PHE A 150 -9.34 1.54 17.59
CA PHE A 150 -8.54 0.32 17.65
C PHE A 150 -9.22 -0.74 18.50
N LYS A 151 -9.16 -1.98 18.04
CA LYS A 151 -9.64 -3.17 18.74
C LYS A 151 -8.53 -4.19 18.90
N PHE A 152 -8.85 -5.33 19.48
CA PHE A 152 -7.89 -6.41 19.70
C PHE A 152 -8.44 -7.75 19.20
N TRP A 153 -7.54 -8.60 18.74
CA TRP A 153 -7.84 -9.98 18.35
C TRP A 153 -6.70 -10.90 18.79
N ASN A 154 -6.97 -11.77 19.76
CA ASN A 154 -5.94 -12.63 20.36
C ASN A 154 -4.68 -11.85 20.76
N ASP A 155 -4.85 -10.77 21.50
CA ASP A 155 -3.80 -9.82 21.92
C ASP A 155 -3.13 -9.02 20.76
N ASN A 156 -3.49 -9.25 19.52
CA ASN A 156 -3.01 -8.46 18.40
C ASN A 156 -3.85 -7.19 18.22
N ILE A 157 -3.25 -6.15 17.64
CA ILE A 157 -3.90 -4.86 17.49
C ILE A 157 -4.60 -4.81 16.14
N VAL A 158 -5.89 -4.52 16.15
CA VAL A 158 -6.72 -4.35 14.95
C VAL A 158 -6.97 -2.85 14.73
N MET A 159 -6.52 -2.34 13.59
CA MET A 159 -6.58 -0.93 13.24
C MET A 159 -7.61 -0.73 12.12
N PRO A 160 -8.76 -0.08 12.38
CA PRO A 160 -9.78 0.17 11.36
C PRO A 160 -9.35 1.30 10.41
N PHE A 161 -9.79 1.19 9.16
CA PHE A 161 -9.62 2.22 8.14
C PHE A 161 -10.97 2.85 7.87
N TRP A 162 -11.07 4.11 8.21
CA TRP A 162 -12.28 4.90 8.10
C TRP A 162 -12.36 5.64 6.76
N TYR A 163 -13.57 5.81 6.27
CA TYR A 163 -13.88 6.69 5.18
C TYR A 163 -15.30 7.26 5.40
N HIS A 164 -15.40 8.57 5.61
CA HIS A 164 -16.65 9.26 5.93
C HIS A 164 -17.47 8.53 7.03
N ASP A 165 -16.87 8.37 8.19
CA ASP A 165 -17.45 7.73 9.38
C ASP A 165 -17.85 6.25 9.23
N LYS A 166 -17.40 5.60 8.16
CA LYS A 166 -17.61 4.16 7.94
C LYS A 166 -16.31 3.40 7.95
N ILE A 167 -16.27 2.26 8.63
CA ILE A 167 -15.16 1.33 8.52
C ILE A 167 -15.25 0.63 7.17
N MET A 168 -14.21 0.76 6.35
CA MET A 168 -14.14 0.16 5.03
C MET A 168 -13.14 -0.99 4.95
N TYR A 169 -12.19 -1.02 5.88
CA TYR A 169 -11.11 -1.99 5.92
C TYR A 169 -10.45 -2.03 7.29
N TYR A 170 -9.58 -2.99 7.55
CA TYR A 170 -8.75 -3.01 8.74
C TYR A 170 -7.41 -3.68 8.48
N GLN A 171 -6.46 -3.43 9.37
CA GLN A 171 -5.15 -4.06 9.41
C GLN A 171 -4.93 -4.68 10.78
N ILE A 172 -4.28 -5.85 10.85
CA ILE A 172 -3.90 -6.46 12.10
C ILE A 172 -2.38 -6.34 12.30
N ARG A 173 -1.97 -5.80 13.42
CA ARG A 173 -0.58 -5.79 13.88
C ARG A 173 -0.36 -6.95 14.84
N PHE A 174 0.49 -7.89 14.47
CA PHE A 174 0.89 -8.98 15.35
C PHE A 174 1.85 -8.48 16.44
N THR A 175 1.52 -8.78 17.70
CA THR A 175 2.31 -8.39 18.88
C THR A 175 3.33 -9.45 19.29
N GLY A 176 3.17 -10.69 18.83
CA GLY A 176 4.02 -11.84 19.12
C GLY A 176 5.28 -11.93 18.21
N LYS A 177 6.02 -13.05 18.38
CA LYS A 177 7.20 -13.37 17.58
C LYS A 177 6.85 -13.87 16.16
N SER A 178 5.93 -13.22 15.49
CA SER A 178 5.58 -13.55 14.10
C SER A 178 6.63 -13.02 13.13
N LYS A 179 6.94 -13.79 12.06
CA LYS A 179 7.73 -13.30 10.92
C LYS A 179 6.98 -12.22 10.14
N ILE A 180 5.65 -12.30 10.15
CA ILE A 180 4.76 -11.30 9.53
C ILE A 180 4.37 -10.31 10.61
N ARG A 181 4.72 -9.05 10.42
CA ARG A 181 4.39 -7.98 11.39
C ARG A 181 2.97 -7.45 11.21
N TYR A 182 2.51 -7.41 9.97
CA TYR A 182 1.20 -6.88 9.63
C TYR A 182 0.45 -7.87 8.75
N PHE A 183 -0.82 -8.05 9.03
CA PHE A 183 -1.75 -8.77 8.18
C PHE A 183 -2.77 -7.80 7.59
N PHE A 184 -3.02 -7.96 6.32
CA PHE A 184 -4.03 -7.23 5.57
C PHE A 184 -5.03 -8.25 5.04
N PRO A 185 -6.32 -8.13 5.38
CA PRO A 185 -7.34 -8.94 4.74
C PRO A 185 -7.22 -8.87 3.22
N PRO A 186 -7.45 -9.98 2.50
CA PRO A 186 -7.34 -10.01 1.05
C PRO A 186 -8.27 -8.99 0.40
N ILE A 187 -7.72 -8.08 -0.39
CA ILE A 187 -8.46 -7.07 -1.16
C ILE A 187 -7.70 -6.76 -2.44
N SER A 188 -8.41 -6.43 -3.50
CA SER A 188 -7.83 -6.14 -4.82
C SER A 188 -6.89 -4.93 -4.83
N ALA A 189 -7.13 -3.94 -3.96
CA ALA A 189 -6.27 -2.78 -3.82
C ALA A 189 -6.25 -2.31 -2.36
N LYS A 190 -5.06 -2.01 -1.83
CA LYS A 190 -4.92 -1.51 -0.46
C LYS A 190 -5.55 -0.13 -0.34
N MET A 191 -6.54 -0.01 0.53
CA MET A 191 -7.08 1.26 0.95
C MET A 191 -6.01 2.05 1.72
N PRO A 192 -5.90 3.38 1.57
CA PRO A 192 -5.03 4.18 2.43
C PRO A 192 -5.62 4.26 3.84
N TYR A 193 -4.76 4.38 4.85
CA TYR A 193 -5.20 4.74 6.19
C TYR A 193 -5.23 6.27 6.31
N ILE A 194 -6.40 6.85 6.47
CA ILE A 194 -6.60 8.30 6.57
C ILE A 194 -7.19 8.62 7.94
N ILE A 195 -6.64 9.63 8.61
CA ILE A 195 -7.23 10.19 9.82
C ILE A 195 -7.80 11.55 9.44
N GLU A 196 -9.09 11.60 9.15
CA GLU A 196 -9.77 12.83 8.79
C GLU A 196 -9.62 13.87 9.91
N ASN A 197 -9.16 15.07 9.54
CA ASN A 197 -8.90 16.13 10.48
C ASN A 197 -9.14 17.50 9.84
N GLY A 198 -9.95 18.32 10.49
CA GLY A 198 -10.26 19.66 10.03
C GLY A 198 -10.98 19.70 8.68
N ASP A 199 -10.53 20.58 7.78
CA ASP A 199 -11.13 20.77 6.46
C ASP A 199 -10.60 19.83 5.38
N ASN A 200 -9.68 18.95 5.73
CA ASN A 200 -9.04 17.99 4.83
C ASN A 200 -8.42 18.63 3.56
N LYS A 201 -7.92 19.87 3.65
CA LYS A 201 -7.28 20.56 2.51
C LYS A 201 -5.77 20.44 2.50
N GLN A 202 -5.17 20.07 3.62
CA GLN A 202 -3.74 19.89 3.76
C GLN A 202 -3.43 18.45 4.20
N PHE A 203 -2.72 17.72 3.37
CA PHE A 203 -2.37 16.32 3.66
C PHE A 203 -0.90 16.18 4.03
N ILE A 204 -0.61 15.16 4.85
CA ILE A 204 0.72 14.61 5.01
C ILE A 204 0.68 13.11 4.68
N VAL A 205 1.44 12.70 3.67
CA VAL A 205 1.50 11.32 3.19
C VAL A 205 2.73 10.63 3.76
N CYS A 206 2.55 9.48 4.42
CA CYS A 206 3.59 8.71 5.07
C CYS A 206 3.48 7.22 4.77
N GLU A 207 4.41 6.39 5.30
CA GLU A 207 4.47 4.97 4.97
C GLU A 207 3.46 4.13 5.76
N GLY A 208 3.39 4.26 7.08
CA GLY A 208 2.65 3.37 7.97
C GLY A 208 1.58 4.06 8.82
N VAL A 209 0.71 3.24 9.44
CA VAL A 209 -0.37 3.73 10.32
C VAL A 209 0.18 4.53 11.51
N TYR A 210 1.25 4.04 12.14
CA TYR A 210 1.84 4.74 13.29
C TYR A 210 2.49 6.07 12.89
N ASP A 211 3.07 6.14 11.67
CA ASP A 211 3.58 7.39 11.11
C ASP A 211 2.45 8.40 10.91
N ALA A 212 1.30 7.95 10.40
CA ALA A 212 0.13 8.82 10.23
C ALA A 212 -0.34 9.41 11.56
N ILE A 213 -0.38 8.59 12.62
CA ILE A 213 -0.75 9.06 13.96
C ILE A 213 0.31 10.02 14.51
N ALA A 214 1.59 9.73 14.32
CA ALA A 214 2.67 10.64 14.71
C ALA A 214 2.58 11.98 13.96
N CYS A 215 2.26 11.95 12.66
CA CYS A 215 2.03 13.14 11.85
C CYS A 215 0.82 13.97 12.36
N LEU A 216 -0.28 13.31 12.76
CA LEU A 216 -1.43 13.98 13.36
C LEU A 216 -1.04 14.79 14.61
N ILE A 217 -0.24 14.16 15.48
CA ILE A 217 0.17 14.78 16.74
C ILE A 217 1.16 15.94 16.50
N GLN A 218 2.07 15.80 15.54
CA GLN A 218 3.07 16.80 15.21
C GLN A 218 2.53 17.98 14.41
N GLY A 219 1.50 17.73 13.61
CA GLY A 219 0.93 18.73 12.70
C GLY A 219 -0.58 18.62 12.57
N PRO A 220 -1.36 19.01 13.60
CA PRO A 220 -2.82 18.82 13.61
C PRO A 220 -3.57 19.60 12.52
N GLN A 221 -2.89 20.52 11.81
CA GLN A 221 -3.45 21.18 10.63
C GLN A 221 -3.44 20.30 9.38
N TYR A 222 -2.75 19.14 9.41
CA TYR A 222 -2.70 18.22 8.31
C TYR A 222 -3.62 17.02 8.56
N THR A 223 -4.18 16.51 7.47
CA THR A 223 -4.85 15.20 7.42
C THR A 223 -3.82 14.14 7.07
N PRO A 224 -3.42 13.27 8.00
CA PRO A 224 -2.43 12.23 7.71
C PRO A 224 -3.02 11.13 6.87
N MET A 225 -2.20 10.62 5.95
CA MET A 225 -2.54 9.47 5.08
C MET A 225 -1.36 8.52 5.00
N ALA A 226 -1.54 7.28 5.46
CA ALA A 226 -0.55 6.22 5.25
C ALA A 226 -0.86 5.41 3.98
N VAL A 227 0.17 5.21 3.15
CA VAL A 227 0.07 4.42 1.91
C VAL A 227 0.36 2.93 2.11
N LEU A 228 0.77 2.52 3.31
CA LEU A 228 1.00 1.15 3.75
C LEU A 228 2.09 0.42 2.93
N GLY A 229 3.13 1.15 2.60
CA GLY A 229 4.29 0.70 1.84
C GLY A 229 5.05 1.87 1.22
N SER A 230 6.07 1.57 0.44
CA SER A 230 6.99 2.56 -0.13
C SER A 230 6.48 3.31 -1.36
N HIS A 231 5.26 3.03 -1.82
CA HIS A 231 4.71 3.59 -3.06
C HIS A 231 3.23 3.88 -2.89
N ILE A 232 2.77 4.96 -3.51
CA ILE A 232 1.34 5.27 -3.60
C ILE A 232 0.74 4.58 -4.85
N SER A 233 -0.37 3.87 -4.67
CA SER A 233 -1.11 3.23 -5.77
C SER A 233 -2.06 4.22 -6.46
N ASP A 234 -2.54 3.88 -7.66
CA ASP A 234 -3.55 4.69 -8.36
C ASP A 234 -4.88 4.72 -7.59
N TYR A 235 -5.21 3.61 -6.92
CA TYR A 235 -6.36 3.53 -6.03
C TYR A 235 -6.25 4.50 -4.84
N GLN A 236 -5.07 4.60 -4.23
CA GLN A 236 -4.82 5.55 -3.13
C GLN A 236 -4.81 7.01 -3.60
N LEU A 237 -4.34 7.28 -4.83
CA LEU A 237 -4.44 8.61 -5.44
C LEU A 237 -5.88 9.03 -5.68
N TYR A 238 -6.77 8.07 -5.97
CA TYR A 238 -8.20 8.33 -6.06
C TYR A 238 -8.74 8.94 -4.75
N PHE A 239 -8.40 8.36 -3.59
CA PHE A 239 -8.82 8.92 -2.30
C PHE A 239 -8.30 10.35 -2.09
N LEU A 240 -7.04 10.61 -2.39
CA LEU A 240 -6.51 11.97 -2.30
C LEU A 240 -7.29 12.95 -3.19
N ARG A 241 -7.64 12.53 -4.38
CA ARG A 241 -8.41 13.37 -5.31
C ARG A 241 -9.80 13.71 -4.79
N GLU A 242 -10.50 12.79 -4.14
CA GLU A 242 -11.83 13.00 -3.58
C GLU A 242 -11.86 14.12 -2.54
N TYR A 243 -10.78 14.27 -1.76
CA TYR A 243 -10.65 15.36 -0.78
C TYR A 243 -10.30 16.71 -1.42
N VAL A 244 -9.94 16.75 -2.69
CA VAL A 244 -9.50 17.97 -3.41
C VAL A 244 -8.48 18.76 -2.58
N PRO A 245 -7.32 18.18 -2.23
CA PRO A 245 -6.34 18.80 -1.37
C PRO A 245 -5.71 20.03 -2.06
N GLN A 246 -5.40 21.05 -1.27
CA GLN A 246 -4.66 22.22 -1.73
C GLN A 246 -3.15 22.06 -1.56
N LYS A 247 -2.75 21.32 -0.51
CA LYS A 247 -1.36 21.08 -0.16
C LYS A 247 -1.14 19.67 0.31
N ILE A 248 -0.08 19.05 -0.18
CA ILE A 248 0.35 17.72 0.25
C ILE A 248 1.83 17.77 0.60
N LEU A 249 2.19 17.28 1.78
CA LEU A 249 3.56 16.99 2.18
C LEU A 249 3.78 15.50 2.15
N VAL A 250 4.90 15.06 1.61
CA VAL A 250 5.29 13.64 1.60
C VAL A 250 6.43 13.44 2.58
N TYR A 251 6.24 12.54 3.53
CA TYR A 251 7.19 12.20 4.58
C TYR A 251 7.31 10.68 4.73
N MET A 252 8.23 10.08 3.99
CA MET A 252 8.58 8.66 4.10
C MET A 252 9.85 8.50 4.94
N ASP A 253 10.21 7.27 5.29
CA ASP A 253 11.45 6.94 5.99
C ASP A 253 12.71 7.24 5.15
N ASP A 254 12.57 7.44 3.86
CA ASP A 254 13.63 7.73 2.90
C ASP A 254 13.23 8.88 1.97
N THR A 255 14.15 9.85 1.81
CA THR A 255 13.93 11.03 0.95
C THR A 255 13.71 10.66 -0.52
N GLU A 256 14.38 9.64 -1.06
CA GLU A 256 14.18 9.21 -2.44
C GLU A 256 12.81 8.55 -2.63
N LYS A 257 12.33 7.77 -1.65
CA LYS A 257 10.95 7.27 -1.64
C LYS A 257 9.95 8.44 -1.61
N SER A 258 10.20 9.44 -0.76
CA SER A 258 9.39 10.66 -0.70
C SER A 258 9.30 11.36 -2.05
N LYS A 259 10.41 11.48 -2.78
CA LYS A 259 10.43 12.05 -4.14
C LYS A 259 9.58 11.24 -5.10
N GLY A 260 9.74 9.91 -5.13
CA GLY A 260 8.97 9.04 -6.02
C GLY A 260 7.46 9.13 -5.78
N VAL A 261 7.04 9.19 -4.50
CA VAL A 261 5.62 9.37 -4.13
C VAL A 261 5.14 10.77 -4.53
N ALA A 262 5.92 11.82 -4.22
CA ALA A 262 5.58 13.21 -4.56
C ALA A 262 5.44 13.43 -6.06
N ASP A 263 6.35 12.88 -6.87
CA ASP A 263 6.31 13.00 -8.33
C ASP A 263 5.08 12.30 -8.91
N LYS A 264 4.72 11.14 -8.35
CA LYS A 264 3.51 10.44 -8.75
C LYS A 264 2.24 11.24 -8.39
N ILE A 265 2.20 11.84 -7.20
CA ILE A 265 1.08 12.73 -6.80
C ILE A 265 0.99 13.92 -7.74
N ARG A 266 2.10 14.63 -8.01
CA ARG A 266 2.14 15.78 -8.92
C ARG A 266 1.67 15.44 -10.33
N SER A 267 1.99 14.25 -10.81
CA SER A 267 1.57 13.82 -12.16
C SER A 267 0.06 13.62 -12.32
N VAL A 268 -0.68 13.56 -11.22
CA VAL A 268 -2.13 13.30 -11.16
C VAL A 268 -2.90 14.49 -10.62
N LEU A 269 -2.35 15.18 -9.62
CA LEU A 269 -2.97 16.32 -8.92
C LEU A 269 -2.18 17.60 -9.22
N ASP A 270 -2.20 18.03 -10.48
CA ASP A 270 -1.45 19.18 -11.00
C ASP A 270 -1.87 20.53 -10.39
N TYR A 271 -3.09 20.59 -9.84
CA TYR A 271 -3.63 21.76 -9.14
C TYR A 271 -3.13 21.89 -7.68
N CYS A 272 -2.50 20.85 -7.14
CA CYS A 272 -2.12 20.76 -5.73
C CYS A 272 -0.65 21.13 -5.51
N GLN A 273 -0.36 21.86 -4.43
CA GLN A 273 1.02 22.07 -4.00
C GLN A 273 1.57 20.81 -3.34
N VAL A 274 2.62 20.22 -3.89
CA VAL A 274 3.25 19.02 -3.34
C VAL A 274 4.68 19.31 -2.91
N GLY A 275 4.94 19.14 -1.61
CA GLY A 275 6.26 19.28 -1.00
C GLY A 275 6.78 17.95 -0.44
N ILE A 276 8.04 17.95 -0.03
CA ILE A 276 8.71 16.81 0.61
C ILE A 276 9.26 17.29 1.94
N ILE A 277 9.05 16.51 2.99
CA ILE A 277 9.78 16.64 4.24
C ILE A 277 11.01 15.74 4.12
N PRO A 278 12.22 16.30 4.12
CA PRO A 278 13.43 15.50 4.07
C PRO A 278 13.52 14.57 5.28
N SER A 279 13.85 13.31 5.04
CA SER A 279 14.15 12.33 6.07
C SER A 279 15.67 12.18 6.18
N ASP A 280 16.17 12.10 7.40
CA ASP A 280 17.55 11.77 7.73
C ASP A 280 17.75 10.26 7.93
N GLY A 281 16.79 9.44 7.52
CA GLY A 281 16.72 8.00 7.72
C GLY A 281 15.80 7.60 8.88
N THR A 282 15.14 8.58 9.53
CA THR A 282 14.12 8.35 10.56
C THR A 282 12.73 8.57 9.97
N ASP A 283 11.80 7.68 10.30
CA ASP A 283 10.39 7.85 9.96
C ASP A 283 9.67 8.80 10.92
N PRO A 284 8.42 9.23 10.63
CA PRO A 284 7.65 10.08 11.51
C PRO A 284 7.43 9.50 12.91
N GLU A 285 7.23 8.17 13.03
CA GLU A 285 7.08 7.48 14.32
C GLU A 285 8.37 7.57 15.13
N GLU A 286 9.51 7.25 14.54
CA GLU A 286 10.82 7.32 15.19
C GLU A 286 11.18 8.72 15.62
N ASN A 287 10.94 9.71 14.78
CA ASN A 287 11.18 11.12 15.09
C ASN A 287 10.35 11.59 16.29
N MET A 288 9.08 11.20 16.36
CA MET A 288 8.21 11.49 17.50
C MET A 288 8.76 10.84 18.78
N MET A 289 9.12 9.56 18.72
CA MET A 289 9.66 8.83 19.86
C MET A 289 10.96 9.42 20.37
N ASP A 290 11.82 9.89 19.49
CA ASP A 290 13.08 10.53 19.84
C ASP A 290 12.85 11.88 20.57
N ARG A 291 11.88 12.66 20.09
CA ARG A 291 11.45 13.91 20.76
C ARG A 291 10.89 13.65 22.16
N LEU A 292 10.03 12.62 22.32
CA LEU A 292 9.52 12.23 23.63
C LEU A 292 10.63 11.82 24.59
N ARG A 293 11.62 11.00 24.14
CA ARG A 293 12.77 10.59 24.93
C ARG A 293 13.65 11.76 25.36
N LYS A 294 13.80 12.75 24.51
CA LYS A 294 14.57 13.98 24.80
C LYS A 294 13.81 15.00 25.67
N GLY A 295 12.59 14.65 26.11
CA GLY A 295 11.78 15.55 26.95
C GLY A 295 11.28 16.81 26.26
N TYR A 296 11.29 16.82 24.92
CA TYR A 296 10.67 17.91 24.17
C TYR A 296 9.15 17.85 24.38
N ASN A 297 8.61 18.82 25.09
CA ASN A 297 7.17 19.08 25.00
C ASN A 297 6.85 19.29 23.52
N LEU A 298 5.82 18.62 23.03
CA LEU A 298 5.32 18.69 21.66
C LEU A 298 4.83 20.12 21.37
N GLN A 299 5.74 21.07 21.32
CA GLN A 299 5.47 22.40 20.82
C GLN A 299 5.66 22.34 19.31
N TRP A 300 4.56 22.49 18.65
CA TRP A 300 4.35 22.56 17.21
C TRP A 300 5.42 23.41 16.54
N ILE A 301 6.14 22.86 15.59
CA ILE A 301 6.94 23.65 14.65
C ILE A 301 5.95 24.43 13.80
N LYS A 302 5.85 25.74 14.02
CA LYS A 302 5.06 26.67 13.22
C LYS A 302 5.57 26.73 11.80
#